data_084c94481e754cda63bc08203b7a50b2
#
_entry.id   084c94481e754cda63bc08203b7a50b2
#
_cell.length_a   1.000
_cell.length_b   1.000
_cell.length_c   1.000
_cell.angle_alpha   90.00
_cell.angle_beta   90.00
_cell.angle_gamma   90.00
#
_symmetry.space_group_name_H-M   'P 1'
#
loop_
_entity.id
_entity.type
_entity.pdbx_description
1 polymer ?
#
loop_
_entity_poly.entity_id
_entity_poly.type
_entity_poly.pdbx_seq_one_letter_code
_entity_poly.pdbx_strand_id
1 'polypeptide(L)'
;MPKPKKTRREASHTSIMFDGILSSMAILNARDEEEVRKQFQQLNDPVKLVVFSQSLAAADLCAENEQLVREVAGLSDKISVEVLNLAIDRERAEAYGVDQVPALVVDGARDYGIRFYGVPTGYEFSNLIDAIIVASTGEPALTDETKASLAALAGPVDIKVFSTPT
;
A
#
# COMPACT_ATOMS: atom_id res chain seq x y z
N MET A 1 -37.08 9.33 -54.53
CA MET A 1 -35.70 9.52 -54.07
C MET A 1 -35.55 8.95 -52.69
N PRO A 2 -34.81 7.88 -52.47
CA PRO A 2 -34.61 7.31 -51.14
C PRO A 2 -33.35 7.89 -50.48
N LYS A 3 -33.42 8.20 -49.15
CA LYS A 3 -32.34 8.71 -48.32
C LYS A 3 -31.33 7.58 -48.02
N PRO A 4 -30.03 7.87 -47.97
CA PRO A 4 -29.00 6.87 -47.65
C PRO A 4 -28.99 6.51 -46.17
N LYS A 5 -28.88 5.22 -45.87
CA LYS A 5 -28.65 4.62 -44.55
C LYS A 5 -27.20 4.96 -44.07
N LYS A 6 -27.09 5.58 -42.88
CA LYS A 6 -25.84 5.78 -42.17
C LYS A 6 -25.38 4.43 -41.59
N THR A 7 -24.28 3.94 -42.12
CA THR A 7 -23.54 2.78 -41.63
C THR A 7 -22.88 3.12 -40.31
N ARG A 8 -23.23 2.37 -39.25
CA ARG A 8 -22.58 2.38 -37.96
C ARG A 8 -21.32 1.50 -38.09
N ARG A 9 -20.15 2.13 -38.08
CA ARG A 9 -18.85 1.42 -38.08
C ARG A 9 -18.06 1.77 -36.82
N GLU A 10 -17.74 0.72 -36.08
CA GLU A 10 -16.48 0.44 -35.39
C GLU A 10 -16.02 1.38 -34.27
N ALA A 11 -16.39 1.01 -33.05
CA ALA A 11 -15.70 1.38 -31.83
C ALA A 11 -15.51 0.10 -30.97
N SER A 12 -14.59 -0.79 -31.33
CA SER A 12 -14.30 -1.96 -30.50
C SER A 12 -12.89 -2.58 -30.69
N HIS A 13 -11.91 -1.83 -31.16
CA HIS A 13 -10.53 -2.39 -31.26
C HIS A 13 -9.47 -1.67 -30.42
N THR A 14 -9.80 -0.57 -29.74
CA THR A 14 -8.79 0.19 -28.97
C THR A 14 -8.73 -0.23 -27.50
N SER A 15 -9.74 -0.91 -26.98
CA SER A 15 -9.79 -1.30 -25.55
C SER A 15 -8.92 -2.54 -25.22
N ILE A 16 -8.72 -3.43 -26.16
CA ILE A 16 -8.01 -4.72 -25.91
C ILE A 16 -6.48 -4.55 -25.90
N MET A 17 -5.94 -3.53 -26.54
CA MET A 17 -4.49 -3.29 -26.55
C MET A 17 -3.97 -2.60 -25.27
N PHE A 18 -4.82 -1.87 -24.53
CA PHE A 18 -4.42 -1.20 -23.30
C PHE A 18 -4.31 -2.16 -22.11
N ASP A 19 -5.17 -3.16 -22.02
CA ASP A 19 -5.12 -4.16 -20.93
C ASP A 19 -3.86 -5.04 -20.98
N GLY A 20 -3.36 -5.34 -22.18
CA GLY A 20 -2.17 -6.19 -22.36
C GLY A 20 -0.85 -5.47 -22.01
N ILE A 21 -0.79 -4.14 -22.13
CA ILE A 21 0.42 -3.37 -21.87
C ILE A 21 0.57 -3.05 -20.38
N LEU A 22 -0.54 -2.83 -19.67
CA LEU A 22 -0.55 -2.63 -18.21
C LEU A 22 -0.19 -3.91 -17.43
N SER A 23 -0.56 -5.08 -17.94
CA SER A 23 -0.20 -6.38 -17.33
C SER A 23 1.29 -6.70 -17.42
N SER A 24 2.03 -6.09 -18.34
CA SER A 24 3.49 -6.27 -18.52
C SER A 24 4.35 -5.45 -17.55
N MET A 25 3.74 -4.57 -16.77
CA MET A 25 4.41 -3.67 -15.81
C MET A 25 4.01 -3.92 -14.37
N ALA A 26 3.27 -4.98 -14.05
CA ALA A 26 2.89 -5.31 -12.68
C ALA A 26 4.13 -5.65 -11.84
N ILE A 27 4.20 -5.12 -10.63
CA ILE A 27 5.27 -5.39 -9.66
C ILE A 27 5.05 -6.77 -9.04
N LEU A 28 3.78 -7.09 -8.72
CA LEU A 28 3.41 -8.39 -8.16
C LEU A 28 3.19 -9.41 -9.27
N ASN A 29 3.76 -10.59 -9.12
CA ASN A 29 3.44 -11.71 -9.99
C ASN A 29 2.15 -12.42 -9.53
N ALA A 30 1.51 -13.18 -10.42
CA ALA A 30 0.23 -13.83 -10.16
C ALA A 30 0.25 -14.79 -8.96
N ARG A 31 1.39 -15.39 -8.64
CA ARG A 31 1.55 -16.30 -7.50
C ARG A 31 1.53 -15.50 -6.19
N ASP A 32 2.25 -14.39 -6.14
CA ASP A 32 2.30 -13.53 -4.96
C ASP A 32 0.93 -12.87 -4.71
N GLU A 33 0.24 -12.43 -5.77
CA GLU A 33 -1.13 -11.93 -5.66
C GLU A 33 -2.07 -12.96 -5.03
N GLU A 34 -2.01 -14.22 -5.48
CA GLU A 34 -2.87 -15.29 -4.95
C GLU A 34 -2.58 -15.55 -3.46
N GLU A 35 -1.30 -15.56 -3.08
CA GLU A 35 -0.89 -15.77 -1.70
C GLU A 35 -1.36 -14.62 -0.80
N VAL A 36 -1.16 -13.38 -1.23
CA VAL A 36 -1.62 -12.19 -0.49
C VAL A 36 -3.16 -12.16 -0.39
N ARG A 37 -3.89 -12.51 -1.47
CA ARG A 37 -5.36 -12.61 -1.40
C ARG A 37 -5.84 -13.61 -0.34
N LYS A 38 -5.15 -14.75 -0.19
CA LYS A 38 -5.46 -15.73 0.86
C LYS A 38 -5.23 -15.14 2.25
N GLN A 39 -4.11 -14.44 2.44
CA GLN A 39 -3.79 -13.81 3.72
C GLN A 39 -4.80 -12.70 4.05
N PHE A 40 -5.25 -11.92 3.08
CA PHE A 40 -6.23 -10.85 3.27
C PHE A 40 -7.65 -11.33 3.57
N GLN A 41 -7.94 -12.62 3.48
CA GLN A 41 -9.22 -13.17 3.95
C GLN A 41 -9.42 -12.99 5.45
N GLN A 42 -8.36 -12.82 6.23
CA GLN A 42 -8.41 -12.58 7.66
C GLN A 42 -8.62 -11.10 8.06
N LEU A 43 -8.64 -10.17 7.10
CA LEU A 43 -8.90 -8.77 7.41
C LEU A 43 -10.31 -8.61 8.00
N ASN A 44 -10.41 -7.90 9.12
CA ASN A 44 -11.67 -7.61 9.82
C ASN A 44 -12.17 -6.21 9.47
N ASP A 45 -11.39 -5.21 9.82
CA ASP A 45 -11.73 -3.79 9.65
C ASP A 45 -11.03 -3.18 8.41
N PRO A 46 -11.59 -2.11 7.84
CA PRO A 46 -10.97 -1.39 6.74
C PRO A 46 -9.60 -0.83 7.11
N VAL A 47 -8.66 -0.88 6.16
CA VAL A 47 -7.33 -0.28 6.26
C VAL A 47 -7.15 0.75 5.17
N LYS A 48 -6.58 1.90 5.52
CA LYS A 48 -6.19 2.93 4.58
C LYS A 48 -4.67 2.97 4.43
N LEU A 49 -4.20 2.85 3.21
CA LEU A 49 -2.81 3.02 2.84
C LEU A 49 -2.60 4.47 2.36
N VAL A 50 -1.89 5.27 3.14
CA VAL A 50 -1.62 6.68 2.79
C VAL A 50 -0.21 6.78 2.24
N VAL A 51 -0.12 7.09 0.95
CA VAL A 51 1.15 7.25 0.23
C VAL A 51 1.52 8.71 0.20
N PHE A 52 2.71 9.04 0.71
CA PHE A 52 3.30 10.36 0.54
C PHE A 52 4.31 10.34 -0.60
N SER A 53 4.11 11.24 -1.56
CA SER A 53 4.85 11.32 -2.81
C SER A 53 5.29 12.77 -3.09
N GLN A 54 6.27 12.92 -3.99
CA GLN A 54 6.70 14.23 -4.48
C GLN A 54 7.30 14.09 -5.88
N SER A 55 6.93 14.97 -6.82
CA SER A 55 7.38 14.90 -8.21
C SER A 55 8.83 15.37 -8.43
N LEU A 56 9.38 16.19 -7.53
CA LEU A 56 10.70 16.81 -7.68
C LEU A 56 11.83 16.02 -7.04
N ALA A 57 11.54 15.16 -6.09
CA ALA A 57 12.52 14.33 -5.41
C ALA A 57 12.10 12.87 -5.46
N ALA A 58 13.03 11.99 -5.85
CA ALA A 58 12.80 10.54 -5.92
C ALA A 58 11.54 10.14 -6.72
N ALA A 59 11.25 10.82 -7.83
CA ALA A 59 10.02 10.65 -8.60
C ALA A 59 9.79 9.20 -9.03
N ASP A 60 10.82 8.50 -9.48
CA ASP A 60 10.74 7.10 -9.91
C ASP A 60 10.39 6.17 -8.74
N LEU A 61 11.05 6.35 -7.58
CA LEU A 61 10.76 5.58 -6.37
C LEU A 61 9.36 5.89 -5.81
N CYS A 62 8.91 7.14 -5.90
CA CYS A 62 7.55 7.52 -5.51
C CYS A 62 6.51 6.85 -6.41
N ALA A 63 6.74 6.81 -7.72
CA ALA A 63 5.86 6.14 -8.66
C ALA A 63 5.82 4.62 -8.45
N GLU A 64 6.97 4.01 -8.21
CA GLU A 64 7.08 2.57 -7.91
C GLU A 64 6.36 2.23 -6.60
N ASN A 65 6.55 3.02 -5.55
CA ASN A 65 5.86 2.84 -4.26
C ASN A 65 4.34 2.96 -4.42
N GLU A 66 3.87 3.98 -5.14
CA GLU A 66 2.43 4.16 -5.39
C GLU A 66 1.86 2.99 -6.20
N GLN A 67 2.57 2.51 -7.22
CA GLN A 67 2.16 1.37 -8.02
C GLN A 67 2.03 0.11 -7.15
N LEU A 68 3.06 -0.23 -6.38
CA LEU A 68 3.05 -1.38 -5.47
C LEU A 68 1.85 -1.31 -4.52
N VAL A 69 1.65 -0.16 -3.88
CA VAL A 69 0.56 0.02 -2.92
C VAL A 69 -0.81 -0.12 -3.58
N ARG A 70 -1.00 0.38 -4.80
CA ARG A 70 -2.24 0.21 -5.55
C ARG A 70 -2.49 -1.25 -5.95
N GLU A 71 -1.45 -1.98 -6.36
CA GLU A 71 -1.55 -3.41 -6.66
C GLU A 71 -1.96 -4.20 -5.42
N VAL A 72 -1.31 -3.96 -4.27
CA VAL A 72 -1.66 -4.60 -2.99
C VAL A 72 -3.09 -4.27 -2.57
N ALA A 73 -3.51 -3.01 -2.67
CA ALA A 73 -4.86 -2.59 -2.30
C ALA A 73 -5.93 -3.22 -3.21
N GLY A 74 -5.63 -3.45 -4.48
CA GLY A 74 -6.51 -4.14 -5.44
C GLY A 74 -6.78 -5.61 -5.08
N LEU A 75 -6.09 -6.16 -4.10
CA LEU A 75 -6.27 -7.55 -3.66
C LEU A 75 -7.37 -7.72 -2.61
N SER A 76 -7.92 -6.64 -2.04
CA SER A 76 -9.02 -6.68 -1.06
C SER A 76 -9.87 -5.41 -1.13
N ASP A 77 -11.18 -5.56 -1.04
CA ASP A 77 -12.16 -4.45 -0.94
C ASP A 77 -12.11 -3.71 0.41
N LYS A 78 -11.40 -4.27 1.39
CA LYS A 78 -11.18 -3.65 2.71
C LYS A 78 -9.99 -2.70 2.73
N ILE A 79 -9.24 -2.60 1.65
CA ILE A 79 -8.05 -1.73 1.58
C ILE A 79 -8.33 -0.56 0.64
N SER A 80 -8.09 0.66 1.11
CA SER A 80 -8.18 1.88 0.33
C SER A 80 -6.84 2.58 0.23
N VAL A 81 -6.61 3.35 -0.84
CA VAL A 81 -5.38 4.12 -1.05
C VAL A 81 -5.70 5.60 -1.11
N GLU A 82 -4.95 6.40 -0.37
CA GLU A 82 -4.94 7.85 -0.45
C GLU A 82 -3.53 8.30 -0.82
N VAL A 83 -3.37 9.11 -1.87
CA VAL A 83 -2.07 9.64 -2.29
C VAL A 83 -2.02 11.12 -1.96
N LEU A 84 -1.00 11.52 -1.20
CA LEU A 84 -0.77 12.87 -0.73
C LEU A 84 0.60 13.38 -1.23
N ASN A 85 0.68 14.67 -1.47
CA ASN A 85 1.95 15.32 -1.81
C ASN A 85 2.59 15.92 -0.56
N LEU A 86 3.82 15.51 -0.23
CA LEU A 86 4.51 15.94 0.98
C LEU A 86 4.63 17.48 1.10
N ALA A 87 4.81 18.19 -0.02
CA ALA A 87 4.97 19.64 -0.03
C ALA A 87 3.63 20.39 0.03
N ILE A 88 2.56 19.83 -0.53
CA ILE A 88 1.24 20.46 -0.63
C ILE A 88 0.40 20.13 0.60
N ASP A 89 0.40 18.85 1.01
CA ASP A 89 -0.45 18.32 2.09
C ASP A 89 0.29 18.33 3.45
N ARG A 90 0.97 19.44 3.77
CA ARG A 90 1.84 19.57 4.94
C ARG A 90 1.16 19.24 6.27
N GLU A 91 -0.05 19.73 6.49
CA GLU A 91 -0.80 19.46 7.72
C GLU A 91 -1.05 17.96 7.92
N ARG A 92 -1.32 17.25 6.83
CA ARG A 92 -1.49 15.80 6.85
C ARG A 92 -0.17 15.07 7.10
N ALA A 93 0.92 15.53 6.45
CA ALA A 93 2.25 14.98 6.67
C ALA A 93 2.71 15.15 8.12
N GLU A 94 2.52 16.34 8.70
CA GLU A 94 2.82 16.62 10.11
C GLU A 94 1.97 15.76 11.06
N ALA A 95 0.67 15.61 10.77
CA ALA A 95 -0.24 14.77 11.57
C ALA A 95 0.18 13.29 11.60
N TYR A 96 0.71 12.78 10.48
CA TYR A 96 1.25 11.42 10.40
C TYR A 96 2.74 11.33 10.80
N GLY A 97 3.41 12.44 11.08
CA GLY A 97 4.84 12.48 11.41
C GLY A 97 5.74 12.07 10.25
N VAL A 98 5.31 12.37 9.00
CA VAL A 98 6.06 12.06 7.77
C VAL A 98 6.81 13.28 7.29
N ASP A 99 8.12 13.15 7.11
CA ASP A 99 9.04 14.25 6.72
C ASP A 99 9.86 13.96 5.45
N GLN A 100 9.74 12.76 4.89
CA GLN A 100 10.48 12.34 3.70
C GLN A 100 9.63 11.45 2.78
N VAL A 101 10.04 11.32 1.51
CA VAL A 101 9.37 10.51 0.49
C VAL A 101 10.37 9.59 -0.23
N PRO A 102 9.89 8.47 -0.81
CA PRO A 102 8.54 7.95 -0.68
C PRO A 102 8.24 7.43 0.73
N ALA A 103 7.03 7.64 1.21
CA ALA A 103 6.58 7.09 2.46
C ALA A 103 5.20 6.45 2.33
N LEU A 104 4.97 5.41 3.11
CA LEU A 104 3.70 4.72 3.22
C LEU A 104 3.29 4.64 4.69
N VAL A 105 2.09 5.07 4.97
CA VAL A 105 1.43 4.93 6.28
C VAL A 105 0.38 3.84 6.18
N VAL A 106 0.39 2.92 7.13
CA VAL A 106 -0.66 1.91 7.28
C VAL A 106 -1.59 2.37 8.41
N ASP A 107 -2.77 2.87 8.03
CA ASP A 107 -3.77 3.44 8.93
C ASP A 107 -4.98 2.50 9.03
N GLY A 108 -5.22 1.95 10.21
CA GLY A 108 -6.31 1.02 10.50
C GLY A 108 -7.49 1.73 11.20
N ALA A 109 -8.09 1.06 12.20
CA ALA A 109 -9.11 1.67 13.06
C ALA A 109 -8.57 2.90 13.80
N ARG A 110 -7.27 2.98 13.96
CA ARG A 110 -6.48 4.13 14.45
C ARG A 110 -5.11 4.10 13.80
N ASP A 111 -4.38 5.20 13.85
CA ASP A 111 -2.98 5.23 13.51
C ASP A 111 -2.14 4.50 14.57
N TYR A 112 -1.60 3.34 14.19
CA TYR A 112 -0.71 2.54 15.05
C TYR A 112 0.75 2.98 14.99
N GLY A 113 1.08 4.03 14.24
CA GLY A 113 2.44 4.51 14.04
C GLY A 113 3.24 3.69 13.01
N ILE A 114 2.61 2.90 12.18
CA ILE A 114 3.29 2.06 11.19
C ILE A 114 3.65 2.89 9.96
N ARG A 115 4.94 2.98 9.67
CA ARG A 115 5.50 3.76 8.56
C ARG A 115 6.55 2.95 7.83
N PHE A 116 6.50 3.00 6.49
CA PHE A 116 7.56 2.50 5.62
C PHE A 116 8.14 3.69 4.86
N TYR A 117 9.46 3.75 4.76
CA TYR A 117 10.17 4.75 3.98
C TYR A 117 10.95 4.04 2.86
N GLY A 118 10.79 4.48 1.63
CA GLY A 118 11.23 3.75 0.45
C GLY A 118 10.11 2.90 -0.17
N VAL A 119 10.49 1.94 -1.01
CA VAL A 119 9.57 0.98 -1.64
C VAL A 119 9.67 -0.35 -0.90
N PRO A 120 8.64 -0.81 -0.18
CA PRO A 120 8.69 -2.02 0.63
C PRO A 120 8.61 -3.29 -0.24
N THR A 121 9.73 -3.60 -0.92
CA THR A 121 9.90 -4.80 -1.76
C THR A 121 10.83 -5.82 -1.09
N GLY A 122 10.99 -6.99 -1.70
CA GLY A 122 11.84 -8.03 -1.18
C GLY A 122 11.42 -8.50 0.23
N TYR A 123 12.33 -8.46 1.19
CA TYR A 123 12.02 -8.87 2.57
C TYR A 123 11.04 -7.94 3.30
N GLU A 124 10.95 -6.67 2.90
CA GLU A 124 10.02 -5.72 3.51
C GLU A 124 8.58 -5.94 3.04
N PHE A 125 8.38 -6.61 1.91
CA PHE A 125 7.05 -6.87 1.37
C PHE A 125 6.20 -7.71 2.34
N SER A 126 6.78 -8.76 2.92
CA SER A 126 6.06 -9.56 3.93
C SER A 126 5.70 -8.73 5.17
N ASN A 127 6.61 -7.84 5.60
CA ASN A 127 6.32 -6.93 6.72
C ASN A 127 5.17 -5.96 6.41
N LEU A 128 5.05 -5.51 5.16
CA LEU A 128 3.91 -4.68 4.73
C LEU A 128 2.60 -5.46 4.82
N ILE A 129 2.57 -6.71 4.35
CA ILE A 129 1.35 -7.55 4.42
C ILE A 129 0.96 -7.80 5.87
N ASP A 130 1.92 -8.15 6.73
CA ASP A 130 1.69 -8.35 8.16
C ASP A 130 1.19 -7.06 8.86
N ALA A 131 1.77 -5.91 8.50
CA ALA A 131 1.35 -4.61 9.02
C ALA A 131 -0.11 -4.28 8.67
N ILE A 132 -0.54 -4.57 7.43
CA ILE A 132 -1.93 -4.40 6.99
C ILE A 132 -2.87 -5.30 7.80
N ILE A 133 -2.49 -6.56 8.01
CA ILE A 133 -3.28 -7.52 8.78
C ILE A 133 -3.41 -7.05 10.23
N VAL A 134 -2.31 -6.67 10.86
CA VAL A 134 -2.30 -6.16 12.24
C VAL A 134 -3.12 -4.87 12.36
N ALA A 135 -3.02 -3.96 11.40
CA ALA A 135 -3.80 -2.73 11.39
C ALA A 135 -5.31 -2.98 11.26
N SER A 136 -5.69 -4.04 10.52
CA SER A 136 -7.09 -4.45 10.35
C SER A 136 -7.66 -5.22 11.55
N THR A 137 -6.86 -6.10 12.16
CA THR A 137 -7.33 -6.98 13.25
C THR A 137 -7.13 -6.37 14.62
N GLY A 138 -6.17 -5.45 14.77
CA GLY A 138 -5.74 -4.94 16.07
C GLY A 138 -4.94 -5.94 16.90
N GLU A 139 -4.64 -7.12 16.36
CA GLU A 139 -4.00 -8.21 17.07
C GLU A 139 -2.61 -8.54 16.49
N PRO A 140 -1.52 -8.10 17.15
CA PRO A 140 -0.19 -8.51 16.76
C PRO A 140 0.07 -9.98 17.10
N ALA A 141 0.85 -10.67 16.26
CA ALA A 141 1.25 -12.08 16.48
C ALA A 141 2.29 -12.21 17.61
N LEU A 142 1.92 -11.77 18.83
CA LEU A 142 2.76 -11.83 20.01
C LEU A 142 2.21 -12.87 20.98
N THR A 143 3.12 -13.57 21.69
CA THR A 143 2.73 -14.46 22.79
C THR A 143 2.13 -13.66 23.96
N ASP A 144 1.31 -14.31 24.77
CA ASP A 144 0.71 -13.67 25.95
C ASP A 144 1.78 -13.22 26.96
N GLU A 145 2.89 -13.97 27.07
CA GLU A 145 4.04 -13.60 27.90
C GLU A 145 4.68 -12.28 27.39
N THR A 146 4.87 -12.15 26.07
CA THR A 146 5.41 -10.94 25.47
C THR A 146 4.45 -9.75 25.67
N LYS A 147 3.14 -9.97 25.47
CA LYS A 147 2.11 -8.93 25.72
C LYS A 147 2.14 -8.47 27.17
N ALA A 148 2.23 -9.41 28.13
CA ALA A 148 2.31 -9.10 29.56
C ALA A 148 3.58 -8.32 29.90
N SER A 149 4.74 -8.70 29.31
CA SER A 149 6.01 -8.00 29.51
C SER A 149 5.96 -6.57 28.97
N LEU A 150 5.37 -6.37 27.78
CA LEU A 150 5.18 -5.03 27.20
C LEU A 150 4.24 -4.17 28.04
N ALA A 151 3.16 -4.74 28.56
CA ALA A 151 2.20 -4.03 29.42
C ALA A 151 2.83 -3.58 30.76
N ALA A 152 3.87 -4.27 31.23
CA ALA A 152 4.60 -3.94 32.47
C ALA A 152 5.67 -2.86 32.30
N LEU A 153 5.90 -2.36 31.08
CA LEU A 153 6.88 -1.29 30.83
C LEU A 153 6.45 0.00 31.55
N ALA A 154 7.37 0.58 32.30
CA ALA A 154 7.13 1.80 33.09
C ALA A 154 7.10 3.11 32.25
N GLY A 155 7.46 3.03 30.96
CA GLY A 155 7.53 4.18 30.06
C GLY A 155 7.87 3.78 28.65
N PRO A 156 7.96 4.75 27.73
CA PRO A 156 8.30 4.49 26.33
C PRO A 156 9.71 3.91 26.20
N VAL A 157 9.86 2.95 25.28
CA VAL A 157 11.12 2.31 24.92
C VAL A 157 11.38 2.53 23.44
N ASP A 158 12.57 3.05 23.11
CA ASP A 158 13.03 3.25 21.74
C ASP A 158 13.97 2.09 21.35
N ILE A 159 13.57 1.29 20.36
CA ILE A 159 14.34 0.16 19.84
C ILE A 159 14.77 0.46 18.42
N LYS A 160 16.09 0.49 18.16
CA LYS A 160 16.65 0.70 16.83
C LYS A 160 17.35 -0.57 16.37
N VAL A 161 16.89 -1.15 15.26
CA VAL A 161 17.49 -2.33 14.64
C VAL A 161 18.14 -1.89 13.33
N PHE A 162 19.43 -2.19 13.19
CA PHE A 162 20.17 -1.93 11.96
C PHE A 162 20.46 -3.26 11.28
N SER A 163 20.07 -3.40 10.02
CA SER A 163 20.36 -4.57 9.20
C SER A 163 20.91 -4.15 7.85
N THR A 164 21.77 -5.00 7.27
CA THR A 164 22.20 -4.83 5.87
C THR A 164 21.46 -5.85 5.02
N PRO A 165 20.86 -5.44 3.90
CA PRO A 165 20.38 -6.40 2.91
C PRO A 165 21.60 -7.12 2.32
N THR A 166 21.68 -8.43 2.51
CA THR A 166 22.71 -9.29 1.93
C THR A 166 22.12 -10.13 0.81
#